data_d12db29e7e82020ae86612592b065679
#
_entry.id   d12db29e7e82020ae86612592b065679
#
_cell.length_a   1.000
_cell.length_b   1.000
_cell.length_c   1.000
_cell.angle_alpha   90.00
_cell.angle_beta   90.00
_cell.angle_gamma   90.00
#
_symmetry.space_group_name_H-M   'P 1'
#
loop_
_entity.id
_entity.type
_entity.pdbx_description
1 polymer ?
#
loop_
_entity_poly.entity_id
_entity_poly.type
_entity_poly.pdbx_seq_one_letter_code
_entity_poly.pdbx_strand_id
1 'polypeptide(L)'
;MTLLDAPKFDEARDRRNTLILRSCAIVVVVVLVAWWLVAGRPVAWPWDWNHYLFGRAKVNNFLAAVEADDLSKAYGIWINDKDWQQHPQQHGAYSFERFKGDWSPTSPDNEYGPIKSHKIVLAGPYGHGILVAILINGRKTDALDLAYDPKSGQLSFSPPGVNLYLGP
;
A
#
# COMPACT_ATOMS: atom_id res chain seq x y z
N MET A 1 -43.27 37.84 -21.72
CA MET A 1 -41.85 37.78 -22.00
C MET A 1 -41.67 37.59 -23.50
N THR A 2 -41.19 38.58 -24.20
CA THR A 2 -40.96 38.50 -25.64
C THR A 2 -39.53 38.00 -25.91
N LEU A 3 -39.34 37.31 -27.04
CA LEU A 3 -38.04 36.80 -27.48
C LEU A 3 -36.94 37.86 -27.54
N LEU A 4 -37.30 39.14 -27.50
CA LEU A 4 -36.42 40.30 -27.53
C LEU A 4 -35.69 40.59 -26.20
N ASP A 5 -36.14 39.96 -25.09
CA ASP A 5 -35.55 40.12 -23.74
C ASP A 5 -34.51 39.01 -23.42
N ALA A 6 -34.18 38.15 -24.36
CA ALA A 6 -33.14 37.14 -24.15
C ALA A 6 -31.76 37.81 -24.01
N PRO A 7 -30.98 37.46 -22.99
CA PRO A 7 -29.64 38.02 -22.82
C PRO A 7 -28.79 37.66 -24.04
N LYS A 8 -28.11 38.68 -24.59
CA LYS A 8 -27.19 38.51 -25.75
C LYS A 8 -26.13 37.48 -25.39
N PHE A 9 -25.91 36.50 -26.26
CA PHE A 9 -24.86 35.50 -26.12
C PHE A 9 -23.48 36.21 -26.15
N ASP A 10 -22.70 36.01 -25.06
CA ASP A 10 -21.34 36.55 -24.93
C ASP A 10 -20.31 35.50 -25.32
N GLU A 11 -19.88 35.53 -26.57
CA GLU A 11 -18.89 34.60 -27.11
C GLU A 11 -17.55 34.60 -26.36
N ALA A 12 -17.13 35.78 -25.86
CA ALA A 12 -15.86 35.92 -25.16
C ALA A 12 -15.91 35.21 -23.80
N ARG A 13 -17.04 35.34 -23.12
CA ARG A 13 -17.30 34.66 -21.85
C ARG A 13 -17.39 33.13 -22.05
N ASP A 14 -18.04 32.69 -23.11
CA ASP A 14 -18.19 31.27 -23.41
C ASP A 14 -16.85 30.63 -23.74
N ARG A 15 -16.04 31.25 -24.60
CA ARG A 15 -14.66 30.78 -24.89
C ARG A 15 -13.80 30.71 -23.64
N ARG A 16 -13.88 31.67 -22.74
CA ARG A 16 -13.15 31.67 -21.48
C ARG A 16 -13.60 30.54 -20.58
N ASN A 17 -14.90 30.34 -20.44
CA ASN A 17 -15.47 29.25 -19.63
C ASN A 17 -15.07 27.88 -20.20
N THR A 18 -15.10 27.72 -21.50
CA THR A 18 -14.67 26.49 -22.18
C THR A 18 -13.18 26.21 -21.97
N LEU A 19 -12.32 27.23 -22.03
CA LEU A 19 -10.90 27.10 -21.73
C LEU A 19 -10.66 26.71 -20.27
N ILE A 20 -11.35 27.34 -19.33
CA ILE A 20 -11.27 26.99 -17.91
C ILE A 20 -11.71 25.55 -17.69
N LEU A 21 -12.83 25.14 -18.26
CA LEU A 21 -13.34 23.78 -18.12
C LEU A 21 -12.37 22.74 -18.68
N ARG A 22 -11.78 23.01 -19.85
CA ARG A 22 -10.75 22.14 -20.46
C ARG A 22 -9.50 22.06 -19.58
N SER A 23 -9.03 23.19 -19.06
CA SER A 23 -7.87 23.23 -18.17
C SER A 23 -8.12 22.45 -16.89
N CYS A 24 -9.29 22.62 -16.27
CA CYS A 24 -9.69 21.84 -15.09
C CYS A 24 -9.74 20.34 -15.39
N ALA A 25 -10.31 19.95 -16.53
CA ALA A 25 -10.37 18.54 -16.94
C ALA A 25 -8.97 17.93 -17.12
N ILE A 26 -8.05 18.67 -17.75
CA ILE A 26 -6.65 18.23 -17.91
C ILE A 26 -5.98 18.05 -16.55
N VAL A 27 -6.14 19.02 -15.64
CA VAL A 27 -5.56 18.93 -14.29
C VAL A 27 -6.08 17.69 -13.55
N VAL A 28 -7.40 17.43 -13.60
CA VAL A 28 -8.00 16.24 -12.97
C VAL A 28 -7.40 14.95 -13.54
N VAL A 29 -7.28 14.85 -14.87
CA VAL A 29 -6.67 13.67 -15.52
C VAL A 29 -5.21 13.50 -15.07
N VAL A 30 -4.42 14.57 -15.05
CA VAL A 30 -3.02 14.51 -14.61
C VAL A 30 -2.91 14.05 -13.15
N VAL A 31 -3.76 14.56 -12.26
CA VAL A 31 -3.79 14.15 -10.85
C VAL A 31 -4.16 12.67 -10.72
N LEU A 32 -5.17 12.20 -11.44
CA LEU A 32 -5.58 10.78 -11.42
C LEU A 32 -4.46 9.86 -11.94
N VAL A 33 -3.81 10.24 -13.04
CA VAL A 33 -2.68 9.46 -13.58
C VAL A 33 -1.51 9.44 -12.59
N ALA A 34 -1.15 10.58 -12.00
CA ALA A 34 -0.10 10.65 -11.01
C ALA A 34 -0.43 9.75 -9.80
N TRP A 35 -1.64 9.82 -9.30
CA TRP A 35 -2.10 8.98 -8.20
C TRP A 35 -2.04 7.48 -8.53
N TRP A 36 -2.51 7.09 -9.72
CA TRP A 36 -2.42 5.71 -10.19
C TRP A 36 -0.98 5.20 -10.30
N LEU A 37 -0.04 6.04 -10.79
CA LEU A 37 1.37 5.69 -10.86
C LEU A 37 1.99 5.49 -9.47
N VAL A 38 1.70 6.40 -8.53
CA VAL A 38 2.22 6.33 -7.15
C VAL A 38 1.64 5.13 -6.40
N ALA A 39 0.38 4.78 -6.63
CA ALA A 39 -0.24 3.58 -6.08
C ALA A 39 0.35 2.26 -6.64
N GLY A 40 1.22 2.32 -7.65
CA GLY A 40 1.88 1.15 -8.25
C GLY A 40 1.13 0.51 -9.39
N ARG A 41 0.34 1.30 -10.12
CA ARG A 41 -0.45 0.91 -11.29
C ARG A 41 -1.46 -0.22 -11.00
N PRO A 42 -2.27 -0.13 -9.95
CA PRO A 42 -3.23 -1.18 -9.62
C PRO A 42 -4.26 -1.36 -10.74
N VAL A 43 -4.63 -2.62 -11.00
CA VAL A 43 -5.77 -2.98 -11.85
C VAL A 43 -7.01 -3.02 -10.95
N ALA A 44 -7.45 -1.84 -10.50
CA ALA A 44 -8.58 -1.68 -9.58
C ALA A 44 -9.27 -0.34 -9.83
N TRP A 45 -10.45 -0.16 -9.24
CA TRP A 45 -11.15 1.12 -9.29
C TRP A 45 -10.40 2.21 -8.50
N PRO A 46 -10.52 3.50 -8.90
CA PRO A 46 -9.75 4.58 -8.27
C PRO A 46 -9.92 4.71 -6.76
N TRP A 47 -11.09 4.40 -6.19
CA TRP A 47 -11.32 4.43 -4.74
C TRP A 47 -10.54 3.38 -3.96
N ASP A 48 -10.11 2.29 -4.62
CA ASP A 48 -9.29 1.24 -4.00
C ASP A 48 -7.79 1.54 -4.06
N TRP A 49 -7.37 2.54 -4.86
CA TRP A 49 -5.95 2.87 -5.03
C TRP A 49 -5.26 3.29 -3.72
N ASN A 50 -6.01 3.86 -2.80
CA ASN A 50 -5.50 4.18 -1.46
C ASN A 50 -5.05 2.93 -0.71
N HIS A 51 -5.75 1.81 -0.82
CA HIS A 51 -5.37 0.55 -0.17
C HIS A 51 -3.99 0.08 -0.69
N TYR A 52 -3.76 0.20 -2.00
CA TYR A 52 -2.47 -0.13 -2.62
C TYR A 52 -1.37 0.82 -2.15
N LEU A 53 -1.65 2.13 -2.14
CA LEU A 53 -0.69 3.13 -1.70
C LEU A 53 -0.28 2.91 -0.24
N PHE A 54 -1.26 2.83 0.66
CA PHE A 54 -1.00 2.68 2.10
C PHE A 54 -0.42 1.31 2.45
N GLY A 55 -0.94 0.23 1.85
CA GLY A 55 -0.43 -1.12 2.10
C GLY A 55 1.01 -1.29 1.63
N ARG A 56 1.36 -0.81 0.42
CA ARG A 56 2.73 -0.83 -0.08
C ARG A 56 3.67 0.02 0.79
N ALA A 57 3.24 1.22 1.17
CA ALA A 57 4.01 2.09 2.06
C ALA A 57 4.22 1.43 3.43
N LYS A 58 3.19 0.80 3.98
CA LYS A 58 3.28 0.10 5.26
C LYS A 58 4.23 -1.09 5.22
N VAL A 59 4.12 -1.93 4.19
CA VAL A 59 5.04 -3.06 3.97
C VAL A 59 6.48 -2.57 3.79
N ASN A 60 6.69 -1.51 3.02
CA ASN A 60 8.01 -0.91 2.84
C ASN A 60 8.61 -0.40 4.15
N ASN A 61 7.81 0.32 4.96
CA ASN A 61 8.26 0.83 6.26
C ASN A 61 8.54 -0.29 7.26
N PHE A 62 7.73 -1.36 7.22
CA PHE A 62 7.91 -2.55 8.02
C PHE A 62 9.25 -3.23 7.70
N LEU A 63 9.49 -3.54 6.42
CA LEU A 63 10.72 -4.22 6.00
C LEU A 63 11.95 -3.34 6.19
N ALA A 64 11.84 -2.02 6.01
CA ALA A 64 12.93 -1.10 6.33
C ALA A 64 13.30 -1.12 7.83
N ALA A 65 12.33 -1.32 8.73
CA ALA A 65 12.60 -1.48 10.16
C ALA A 65 13.25 -2.84 10.46
N VAL A 66 12.83 -3.92 9.77
CA VAL A 66 13.47 -5.25 9.89
C VAL A 66 14.91 -5.21 9.36
N GLU A 67 15.17 -4.56 8.22
CA GLU A 67 16.52 -4.37 7.66
C GLU A 67 17.46 -3.61 8.60
N ALA A 68 16.90 -2.67 9.37
CA ALA A 68 17.64 -1.91 10.38
C ALA A 68 17.79 -2.65 11.70
N ASP A 69 17.31 -3.91 11.81
CA ASP A 69 17.24 -4.72 13.02
C ASP A 69 16.45 -4.05 14.18
N ASP A 70 15.56 -3.10 13.83
CA ASP A 70 14.64 -2.46 14.77
C ASP A 70 13.33 -3.26 14.88
N LEU A 71 13.43 -4.46 15.47
CA LEU A 71 12.30 -5.38 15.59
C LEU A 71 11.16 -4.82 16.44
N SER A 72 11.45 -3.94 17.38
CA SER A 72 10.41 -3.29 18.21
C SER A 72 9.52 -2.38 17.38
N LYS A 73 10.15 -1.55 16.54
CA LYS A 73 9.44 -0.68 15.60
C LYS A 73 8.72 -1.49 14.52
N ALA A 74 9.37 -2.52 13.97
CA ALA A 74 8.78 -3.41 12.98
C ALA A 74 7.50 -4.06 13.51
N TYR A 75 7.53 -4.56 14.75
CA TYR A 75 6.35 -5.15 15.40
C TYR A 75 5.21 -4.14 15.57
N GLY A 76 5.50 -2.92 16.02
CA GLY A 76 4.48 -1.86 16.11
C GLY A 76 3.84 -1.52 14.77
N ILE A 77 4.62 -1.54 13.67
CA ILE A 77 4.09 -1.38 12.31
C ILE A 77 3.22 -2.58 11.93
N TRP A 78 3.66 -3.80 12.23
CA TRP A 78 2.95 -5.05 11.92
C TRP A 78 1.55 -5.07 12.53
N ILE A 79 1.44 -4.86 13.83
CA ILE A 79 0.17 -4.89 14.57
C ILE A 79 -0.60 -3.57 14.52
N ASN A 80 -0.06 -2.54 13.86
CA ASN A 80 -0.62 -1.18 13.78
C ASN A 80 -0.81 -0.49 15.14
N ASP A 81 0.10 -0.73 16.08
CA ASP A 81 0.12 -0.11 17.40
C ASP A 81 1.54 0.39 17.70
N LYS A 82 1.72 1.71 17.74
CA LYS A 82 3.03 2.34 18.05
C LYS A 82 3.41 2.20 19.51
N ASP A 83 2.41 2.14 20.37
CA ASP A 83 2.54 2.12 21.81
C ASP A 83 2.31 0.72 22.41
N TRP A 84 2.46 -0.31 21.59
CA TRP A 84 2.20 -1.71 21.91
C TRP A 84 2.83 -2.19 23.22
N GLN A 85 3.97 -1.60 23.61
CA GLN A 85 4.65 -1.93 24.85
C GLN A 85 3.82 -1.56 26.08
N GLN A 86 2.89 -0.60 25.96
CA GLN A 86 1.96 -0.22 27.00
C GLN A 86 0.73 -1.15 27.06
N HIS A 87 0.50 -1.93 26.00
CA HIS A 87 -0.67 -2.81 25.84
C HIS A 87 -0.29 -4.27 25.49
N PRO A 88 0.69 -4.89 26.18
CA PRO A 88 1.24 -6.19 25.76
C PRO A 88 0.20 -7.32 25.72
N GLN A 89 -0.85 -7.21 26.53
CA GLN A 89 -1.92 -8.21 26.62
C GLN A 89 -2.87 -8.21 25.40
N GLN A 90 -2.93 -7.13 24.63
CA GLN A 90 -3.88 -7.00 23.51
C GLN A 90 -3.45 -7.77 22.27
N HIS A 91 -2.19 -8.17 22.19
CA HIS A 91 -1.58 -8.79 21.01
C HIS A 91 -1.15 -10.25 21.24
N GLY A 92 -1.82 -10.95 22.16
CA GLY A 92 -1.44 -12.30 22.57
C GLY A 92 -1.48 -13.37 21.46
N ALA A 93 -2.29 -13.17 20.42
CA ALA A 93 -2.38 -14.12 19.30
C ALA A 93 -1.07 -14.19 18.47
N TYR A 94 -0.35 -13.08 18.33
CA TYR A 94 0.96 -12.99 17.71
C TYR A 94 1.85 -12.11 18.57
N SER A 95 2.48 -12.72 19.56
CA SER A 95 3.29 -12.02 20.56
C SER A 95 4.61 -11.49 19.96
N PHE A 96 5.20 -10.49 20.62
CA PHE A 96 6.50 -9.97 20.21
C PHE A 96 7.61 -11.03 20.23
N GLU A 97 7.56 -11.99 21.15
CA GLU A 97 8.53 -13.10 21.19
C GLU A 97 8.42 -14.00 19.97
N ARG A 98 7.21 -14.32 19.55
CA ARG A 98 6.98 -15.06 18.30
C ARG A 98 7.42 -14.26 17.09
N PHE A 99 7.08 -12.97 17.05
CA PHE A 99 7.54 -12.08 15.99
C PHE A 99 9.08 -12.06 15.88
N LYS A 100 9.79 -12.00 17.01
CA LYS A 100 11.26 -12.08 17.00
C LYS A 100 11.76 -13.43 16.45
N GLY A 101 11.06 -14.52 16.75
CA GLY A 101 11.35 -15.82 16.15
C GLY A 101 11.30 -15.78 14.63
N ASP A 102 10.23 -15.22 14.08
CA ASP A 102 10.00 -15.20 12.63
C ASP A 102 10.91 -14.19 11.89
N TRP A 103 11.34 -13.09 12.53
CA TRP A 103 11.99 -11.96 11.86
C TRP A 103 13.43 -11.66 12.31
N SER A 104 13.90 -12.21 13.42
CA SER A 104 15.28 -11.96 13.87
C SER A 104 16.30 -12.55 12.89
N PRO A 105 17.37 -11.80 12.54
CA PRO A 105 18.39 -12.27 11.62
C PRO A 105 19.14 -13.53 12.10
N THR A 106 19.12 -13.80 13.40
CA THR A 106 19.81 -14.93 14.03
C THR A 106 18.88 -16.09 14.40
N SER A 107 17.57 -15.93 14.17
CA SER A 107 16.60 -16.98 14.51
C SER A 107 16.63 -18.12 13.50
N PRO A 108 16.61 -19.38 13.96
CA PRO A 108 16.49 -20.55 13.08
C PRO A 108 15.12 -20.62 12.39
N ASP A 109 14.09 -19.98 12.93
CA ASP A 109 12.73 -19.98 12.39
C ASP A 109 12.57 -18.93 11.25
N ASN A 110 13.53 -18.03 11.08
CA ASN A 110 13.55 -17.07 9.99
C ASN A 110 14.02 -17.69 8.68
N GLU A 111 13.09 -18.08 7.81
CA GLU A 111 13.38 -18.73 6.52
C GLU A 111 14.22 -17.84 5.56
N TYR A 112 14.12 -16.51 5.72
CA TYR A 112 14.85 -15.57 4.87
C TYR A 112 16.25 -15.25 5.38
N GLY A 113 16.53 -15.56 6.66
CA GLY A 113 17.76 -15.16 7.34
C GLY A 113 17.87 -13.64 7.48
N PRO A 114 19.07 -13.07 7.57
CA PRO A 114 19.27 -11.62 7.65
C PRO A 114 18.69 -10.91 6.41
N ILE A 115 17.65 -10.09 6.61
CA ILE A 115 17.06 -9.29 5.54
C ILE A 115 17.88 -8.01 5.38
N LYS A 116 18.53 -7.86 4.23
CA LYS A 116 19.43 -6.72 3.89
C LYS A 116 18.85 -5.80 2.84
N SER A 117 17.88 -6.30 2.07
CA SER A 117 17.20 -5.52 1.04
C SER A 117 15.87 -6.15 0.69
N HIS A 118 14.91 -5.32 0.31
CA HIS A 118 13.62 -5.77 -0.21
C HIS A 118 13.23 -5.01 -1.47
N LYS A 119 12.38 -5.63 -2.29
CA LYS A 119 11.79 -5.01 -3.47
C LYS A 119 10.35 -5.47 -3.61
N ILE A 120 9.40 -4.56 -3.47
CA ILE A 120 8.00 -4.84 -3.78
C ILE A 120 7.86 -4.97 -5.30
N VAL A 121 7.42 -6.14 -5.76
CA VAL A 121 7.29 -6.46 -7.19
C VAL A 121 5.87 -6.43 -7.67
N LEU A 122 4.92 -6.83 -6.83
CA LEU A 122 3.51 -6.90 -7.20
C LEU A 122 2.64 -6.56 -5.99
N ALA A 123 1.45 -6.06 -6.24
CA ALA A 123 0.38 -5.96 -5.26
C ALA A 123 -0.94 -6.26 -5.96
N GLY A 124 -1.78 -7.06 -5.33
CA GLY A 124 -3.06 -7.49 -5.86
C GLY A 124 -4.17 -7.43 -4.81
N PRO A 125 -5.44 -7.43 -5.22
CA PRO A 125 -6.56 -7.43 -4.30
C PRO A 125 -6.61 -8.78 -3.55
N TYR A 126 -6.88 -8.71 -2.24
CA TYR A 126 -7.06 -9.89 -1.42
C TYR A 126 -8.10 -9.62 -0.32
N GLY A 127 -9.24 -10.31 -0.38
CA GLY A 127 -10.34 -10.07 0.55
C GLY A 127 -10.80 -8.60 0.51
N HIS A 128 -10.75 -7.94 1.67
CA HIS A 128 -11.04 -6.49 1.78
C HIS A 128 -9.80 -5.61 1.71
N GLY A 129 -8.63 -6.20 1.53
CA GLY A 129 -7.34 -5.51 1.49
C GLY A 129 -6.53 -5.86 0.26
N ILE A 130 -5.23 -5.89 0.43
CA ILE A 130 -4.28 -6.25 -0.61
C ILE A 130 -3.27 -7.27 -0.12
N LEU A 131 -2.79 -8.09 -1.05
CA LEU A 131 -1.61 -8.90 -0.90
C LEU A 131 -0.45 -8.21 -1.62
N VAL A 132 0.72 -8.23 -1.01
CA VAL A 132 1.94 -7.60 -1.55
C VAL A 132 3.02 -8.67 -1.65
N ALA A 133 3.55 -8.87 -2.86
CA ALA A 133 4.67 -9.77 -3.13
C ALA A 133 5.99 -8.99 -3.10
N ILE A 134 6.95 -9.51 -2.33
CA ILE A 134 8.22 -8.88 -2.05
C ILE A 134 9.38 -9.84 -2.32
N LEU A 135 10.36 -9.41 -3.06
CA LEU A 135 11.63 -10.12 -3.21
C LEU A 135 12.59 -9.70 -2.09
N ILE A 136 13.05 -10.66 -1.31
CA ILE A 136 13.99 -10.46 -0.21
C ILE A 136 15.40 -10.83 -0.68
N ASN A 137 16.36 -9.95 -0.40
CA ASN A 137 17.79 -10.15 -0.72
C ASN A 137 18.05 -10.51 -2.21
N GLY A 138 17.17 -10.04 -3.11
CA GLY A 138 17.26 -10.32 -4.54
C GLY A 138 16.92 -11.75 -4.95
N ARG A 139 16.38 -12.59 -4.06
CA ARG A 139 15.86 -13.94 -4.41
C ARG A 139 14.69 -13.78 -5.39
N LYS A 140 14.74 -14.52 -6.51
CA LYS A 140 13.72 -14.39 -7.56
C LYS A 140 12.61 -15.43 -7.45
N THR A 141 12.85 -16.54 -6.78
CA THR A 141 11.94 -17.70 -6.74
C THR A 141 11.07 -17.79 -5.51
N ASP A 142 11.47 -17.17 -4.40
CA ASP A 142 10.76 -17.23 -3.12
C ASP A 142 10.36 -15.83 -2.70
N ALA A 143 9.25 -15.34 -3.23
CA ALA A 143 8.70 -14.07 -2.83
C ALA A 143 8.02 -14.21 -1.45
N LEU A 144 8.25 -13.23 -0.59
CA LEU A 144 7.49 -13.06 0.62
C LEU A 144 6.16 -12.39 0.28
N ASP A 145 5.05 -13.02 0.59
CA ASP A 145 3.73 -12.46 0.39
C ASP A 145 3.13 -12.00 1.72
N LEU A 146 2.88 -10.68 1.85
CA LEU A 146 2.27 -10.07 3.02
C LEU A 146 0.90 -9.48 2.70
N ALA A 147 -0.08 -9.78 3.53
CA ALA A 147 -1.40 -9.19 3.44
C ALA A 147 -1.50 -7.91 4.30
N TYR A 148 -2.17 -6.90 3.76
CA TYR A 148 -2.53 -5.67 4.45
C TYR A 148 -4.05 -5.56 4.54
N ASP A 149 -4.57 -5.44 5.75
CA ASP A 149 -5.98 -5.15 6.00
C ASP A 149 -6.19 -3.65 6.24
N PRO A 150 -6.89 -2.94 5.35
CA PRO A 150 -7.13 -1.50 5.50
C PRO A 150 -8.07 -1.14 6.66
N LYS A 151 -8.86 -2.10 7.19
CA LYS A 151 -9.78 -1.84 8.31
C LYS A 151 -9.04 -1.77 9.65
N SER A 152 -8.18 -2.76 9.90
CA SER A 152 -7.35 -2.80 11.12
C SER A 152 -6.04 -2.04 10.94
N GLY A 153 -5.61 -1.86 9.71
CA GLY A 153 -4.29 -1.34 9.35
C GLY A 153 -3.16 -2.33 9.66
N GLN A 154 -3.45 -3.58 9.94
CA GLN A 154 -2.46 -4.59 10.31
C GLN A 154 -1.86 -5.29 9.09
N LEU A 155 -0.66 -5.84 9.29
CA LEU A 155 -0.03 -6.78 8.37
C LEU A 155 -0.23 -8.20 8.87
N SER A 156 -0.23 -9.15 7.96
CA SER A 156 -0.21 -10.57 8.25
C SER A 156 0.52 -11.34 7.16
N PHE A 157 0.94 -12.56 7.45
CA PHE A 157 1.42 -13.47 6.41
C PHE A 157 0.29 -13.83 5.45
N SER A 158 0.64 -14.13 4.21
CA SER A 158 -0.30 -14.70 3.25
C SER A 158 -0.82 -16.04 3.76
N PRO A 159 -2.11 -16.34 3.60
CA PRO A 159 -2.60 -17.70 3.87
C PRO A 159 -1.91 -18.74 3.00
N PRO A 160 -1.76 -19.98 3.50
CA PRO A 160 -1.16 -21.05 2.72
C PRO A 160 -1.82 -21.24 1.34
N GLY A 161 -1.00 -21.33 0.30
CA GLY A 161 -1.45 -21.52 -1.08
C GLY A 161 -1.93 -20.28 -1.80
N VAL A 162 -1.84 -19.11 -1.18
CA VAL A 162 -2.16 -17.82 -1.83
C VAL A 162 -0.85 -17.06 -2.09
N ASN A 163 -0.37 -17.09 -3.32
CA ASN A 163 0.84 -16.42 -3.76
C ASN A 163 0.53 -15.54 -4.95
N LEU A 164 1.06 -14.31 -4.96
CA LEU A 164 0.93 -13.38 -6.10
C LEU A 164 2.06 -13.54 -7.11
N TYR A 165 3.24 -13.90 -6.65
CA TYR A 165 4.44 -14.00 -7.48
C TYR A 165 4.95 -15.43 -7.48
N LEU A 166 4.92 -16.06 -8.65
CA LEU A 166 5.35 -17.45 -8.84
C LEU A 166 6.78 -17.57 -9.39
N GLY A 167 7.48 -16.44 -9.53
CA GLY A 167 8.81 -16.36 -10.15
C GLY A 167 8.74 -16.24 -11.67
N PRO A 168 9.88 -15.98 -12.31
CA PRO A 168 10.03 -16.02 -13.76
C PRO A 168 10.02 -17.45 -14.28
#